data_b1a13d292bbab48ef9815c455fbfa1ec
#
_entry.id   b1a13d292bbab48ef9815c455fbfa1ec
#
_cell.length_a   1.000
_cell.length_b   1.000
_cell.length_c   1.000
_cell.angle_alpha   90.00
_cell.angle_beta   90.00
_cell.angle_gamma   90.00
#
_symmetry.space_group_name_H-M   'P 1'
#
loop_
_entity.id
_entity.type
_entity.pdbx_description
1 polymer ?
#
loop_
_entity_poly.entity_id
_entity_poly.type
_entity_poly.pdbx_seq_one_letter_code
_entity_poly.pdbx_strand_id
1 'polypeptide(L)'
;MFAKSEKITAVGGEHIPLFAKQTPLPVTVSVKASDEVKQYQLCHLKNDGTVSVIDDLVGAQALSNDKQLCIAAFAAKGGESVSVYTHGTFNIDALVYGIGFFENTTLAADKIKKLRTFNSNTIFFEHLDTNPVQRT
;
A
#
# COMPACT_ATOMS: atom_id res chain seq x y z
N MET A 1 -12.99 -9.27 21.26
CA MET A 1 -13.06 -8.72 20.79
C MET A 1 -12.81 -8.26 20.36
N PHE A 2 -12.85 -8.34 20.05
CA PHE A 2 -12.78 -7.67 19.46
C PHE A 2 -12.96 -6.88 19.33
N ALA A 3 -13.06 -6.79 19.33
CA ALA A 3 -13.35 -6.02 19.11
C ALA A 3 -13.49 -5.40 19.06
N LYS A 4 -13.37 -5.21 19.13
CA LYS A 4 -13.52 -4.40 18.84
C LYS A 4 -13.20 -3.74 18.11
N SER A 5 -12.97 -3.83 18.36
CA SER A 5 -12.46 -2.97 17.50
C SER A 5 -13.12 -2.73 16.24
N GLU A 6 -13.62 -3.51 15.65
CA GLU A 6 -14.17 -3.31 14.47
C GLU A 6 -15.26 -2.46 14.45
N LYS A 7 -15.87 -2.28 15.42
CA LYS A 7 -16.93 -1.42 15.39
C LYS A 7 -16.52 -0.05 15.26
N ILE A 8 -15.29 0.20 15.41
CA ILE A 8 -14.83 1.50 15.20
C ILE A 8 -15.18 2.02 13.87
N THR A 9 -15.19 1.17 12.90
CA THR A 9 -15.42 1.62 11.57
C THR A 9 -16.78 2.16 11.36
N ALA A 10 -17.66 1.94 12.24
CA ALA A 10 -18.99 2.42 12.03
C ALA A 10 -19.10 3.92 12.18
N VAL A 11 -18.19 4.52 12.88
CA VAL A 11 -18.28 5.94 13.04
C VAL A 11 -17.96 6.60 11.72
N GLY A 12 -18.81 7.43 11.25
CA GLY A 12 -18.64 8.03 9.97
C GLY A 12 -19.10 7.13 8.86
N GLY A 13 -19.39 5.91 9.19
CA GLY A 13 -20.00 5.03 8.24
C GLY A 13 -19.14 4.43 7.17
N GLU A 14 -17.87 4.67 7.21
CA GLU A 14 -17.05 4.18 6.13
C GLU A 14 -15.95 3.28 6.59
N HIS A 15 -15.87 2.14 5.96
CA HIS A 15 -14.78 1.23 6.15
C HIS A 15 -14.12 1.02 4.81
N ILE A 16 -12.84 1.33 4.72
CA ILE A 16 -12.09 1.18 3.49
C ILE A 16 -11.20 -0.04 3.64
N PRO A 17 -11.55 -1.14 2.97
CA PRO A 17 -10.74 -2.35 3.11
C PRO A 17 -9.38 -2.19 2.44
N LEU A 18 -8.36 -2.78 3.05
CA LEU A 18 -7.01 -2.74 2.51
C LEU A 18 -6.90 -3.58 1.25
N PHE A 19 -7.55 -4.74 1.21
CA PHE A 19 -7.44 -5.63 0.06
C PHE A 19 -8.67 -5.52 -0.82
N ALA A 20 -8.42 -5.38 -2.11
CA ALA A 20 -9.50 -5.31 -3.09
C ALA A 20 -9.96 -6.69 -3.52
N LYS A 21 -9.07 -7.66 -3.48
CA LYS A 21 -9.36 -9.05 -3.86
C LYS A 21 -8.58 -9.97 -2.96
N GLN A 22 -8.95 -11.24 -2.98
CA GLN A 22 -8.28 -12.24 -2.16
C GLN A 22 -7.14 -12.95 -2.87
N THR A 23 -6.95 -12.67 -4.15
CA THR A 23 -5.88 -13.29 -4.92
C THR A 23 -4.98 -12.22 -5.50
N PRO A 24 -3.66 -12.40 -5.42
CA PRO A 24 -2.99 -13.48 -4.69
C PRO A 24 -3.18 -13.33 -3.19
N LEU A 25 -3.01 -14.40 -2.45
CA LEU A 25 -3.13 -14.33 -1.00
C LEU A 25 -2.06 -13.42 -0.45
N PRO A 26 -2.39 -12.59 0.55
CA PRO A 26 -1.41 -11.72 1.15
C PRO A 26 -0.30 -12.51 1.82
N VAL A 27 0.93 -12.04 1.64
CA VAL A 27 2.10 -12.65 2.27
C VAL A 27 2.90 -11.53 2.90
N THR A 28 3.33 -11.72 4.14
CA THR A 28 4.16 -10.74 4.82
C THR A 28 5.52 -11.32 5.13
N VAL A 29 6.52 -10.44 5.18
CA VAL A 29 7.86 -10.79 5.63
C VAL A 29 8.30 -9.73 6.63
N SER A 30 9.19 -10.10 7.54
CA SER A 30 9.71 -9.18 8.54
C SER A 30 11.01 -8.58 8.04
N VAL A 31 11.09 -7.27 8.04
CA VAL A 31 12.26 -6.55 7.55
C VAL A 31 12.57 -5.39 8.48
N LYS A 32 13.60 -4.63 8.18
CA LYS A 32 13.97 -3.48 8.98
C LYS A 32 13.67 -2.20 8.21
N ALA A 33 13.08 -1.22 8.87
CA ALA A 33 12.78 0.06 8.23
C ALA A 33 14.06 0.88 8.15
N SER A 34 14.38 1.41 6.96
CA SER A 34 15.49 2.35 6.82
C SER A 34 15.12 3.71 7.38
N ASP A 35 13.88 4.12 7.13
CA ASP A 35 13.33 5.38 7.57
C ASP A 35 11.97 5.13 8.17
N GLU A 36 11.36 6.16 8.70
CA GLU A 36 10.01 6.01 9.23
C GLU A 36 9.04 5.60 8.12
N VAL A 37 8.21 4.60 8.41
CA VAL A 37 7.14 4.20 7.51
C VAL A 37 5.84 4.24 8.29
N LYS A 38 4.75 4.51 7.57
CA LYS A 38 3.41 4.52 8.16
C LYS A 38 2.70 3.23 7.81
N GLN A 39 1.67 2.91 8.57
CA GLN A 39 0.87 1.72 8.26
C GLN A 39 0.27 1.86 6.86
N TYR A 40 0.36 0.79 6.08
CA TYR A 40 -0.17 0.70 4.71
C TYR A 40 0.54 1.62 3.71
N GLN A 41 1.75 2.04 4.03
CA GLN A 41 2.49 2.91 3.14
C GLN A 41 3.12 2.14 1.99
N LEU A 42 3.09 2.76 0.80
CA LEU A 42 3.72 2.20 -0.39
C LEU A 42 5.23 2.34 -0.26
N CYS A 43 5.92 1.23 -0.34
CA CYS A 43 7.35 1.18 -0.05
C CYS A 43 8.09 0.30 -1.05
N HIS A 44 9.40 0.33 -0.98
CA HIS A 44 10.20 -0.63 -1.73
C HIS A 44 11.14 -1.35 -0.78
N LEU A 45 11.28 -2.65 -1.02
CA LEU A 45 12.15 -3.53 -0.25
C LEU A 45 13.45 -3.67 -1.03
N LYS A 46 14.57 -3.43 -0.35
CA LYS A 46 15.88 -3.50 -0.96
C LYS A 46 16.51 -4.85 -0.69
N ASN A 47 17.52 -5.20 -1.49
CA ASN A 47 18.22 -6.47 -1.33
C ASN A 47 18.91 -6.61 0.02
N ASP A 48 19.23 -5.52 0.69
CA ASP A 48 19.89 -5.58 1.99
C ASP A 48 18.90 -5.88 3.13
N GLY A 49 17.64 -6.12 2.80
CA GLY A 49 16.65 -6.46 3.82
C GLY A 49 16.00 -5.27 4.50
N THR A 50 16.20 -4.07 3.97
CA THR A 50 15.57 -2.87 4.53
C THR A 50 14.46 -2.38 3.62
N VAL A 51 13.53 -1.61 4.20
CA VAL A 51 12.40 -1.06 3.46
C VAL A 51 12.41 0.46 3.59
N SER A 52 12.09 1.14 2.49
CA SER A 52 12.01 2.60 2.44
C SER A 52 10.74 3.04 1.72
N VAL A 53 10.29 4.25 2.02
CA VAL A 53 9.11 4.84 1.39
C VAL A 53 9.44 5.24 -0.05
N ILE A 54 8.47 5.10 -0.92
CA ILE A 54 8.55 5.63 -2.28
C ILE A 54 7.92 7.02 -2.26
N ASP A 55 8.74 8.07 -2.44
CA ASP A 55 8.25 9.44 -2.28
C ASP A 55 7.55 10.00 -3.50
N ASP A 56 7.98 9.63 -4.69
CA ASP A 56 7.33 10.15 -5.88
C ASP A 56 7.38 9.13 -7.00
N LEU A 57 6.56 9.37 -8.02
CA LEU A 57 6.42 8.41 -9.09
C LEU A 57 7.68 8.29 -9.95
N VAL A 58 8.40 9.39 -10.09
CA VAL A 58 9.62 9.34 -10.88
C VAL A 58 10.62 8.41 -10.22
N GLY A 59 10.77 8.52 -8.92
CA GLY A 59 11.63 7.61 -8.19
C GLY A 59 11.11 6.18 -8.26
N ALA A 60 9.80 6.02 -8.27
CA ALA A 60 9.19 4.70 -8.35
C ALA A 60 9.51 4.02 -9.67
N GLN A 61 9.42 4.77 -10.75
CA GLN A 61 9.69 4.19 -12.06
C GLN A 61 11.13 3.73 -12.21
N ALA A 62 12.00 4.21 -11.36
CA ALA A 62 13.40 3.85 -11.40
C ALA A 62 13.72 2.64 -10.54
N LEU A 63 12.72 1.91 -10.03
CA LEU A 63 12.99 0.71 -9.26
C LEU A 63 13.77 -0.27 -10.13
N SER A 64 14.92 -0.66 -9.63
CA SER A 64 15.78 -1.58 -10.35
C SER A 64 15.48 -3.00 -9.89
N ASN A 65 16.18 -3.98 -10.47
CA ASN A 65 15.95 -5.38 -10.15
C ASN A 65 16.28 -5.72 -8.71
N ASP A 66 17.02 -4.87 -8.01
CA ASP A 66 17.36 -5.11 -6.62
C ASP A 66 16.33 -4.49 -5.66
N LYS A 67 15.22 -4.02 -6.17
CA LYS A 67 14.18 -3.43 -5.34
C LYS A 67 12.84 -4.07 -5.67
N GLN A 68 12.06 -4.30 -4.65
CA GLN A 68 10.77 -4.95 -4.79
C GLN A 68 9.70 -4.06 -4.16
N LEU A 69 8.58 -3.92 -4.86
CA LEU A 69 7.44 -3.18 -4.33
C LEU A 69 6.86 -3.92 -3.13
N CYS A 70 6.48 -3.18 -2.11
CA CYS A 70 5.84 -3.76 -0.93
C CYS A 70 4.99 -2.72 -0.23
N ILE A 71 4.16 -3.18 0.71
CA ILE A 71 3.25 -2.33 1.47
C ILE A 71 3.53 -2.57 2.95
N ALA A 72 3.79 -1.52 3.71
CA ALA A 72 4.03 -1.66 5.14
C ALA A 72 2.75 -2.10 5.85
N ALA A 73 2.84 -3.16 6.64
CA ALA A 73 1.66 -3.64 7.38
C ALA A 73 1.44 -2.83 8.65
N PHE A 74 2.48 -2.25 9.20
CA PHE A 74 2.42 -1.46 10.41
C PHE A 74 3.35 -0.27 10.31
N ALA A 75 3.17 0.70 11.18
CA ALA A 75 4.07 1.84 11.28
C ALA A 75 5.36 1.40 11.99
N ALA A 76 6.48 2.01 11.62
CA ALA A 76 7.76 1.77 12.26
C ALA A 76 8.68 2.97 12.07
N LYS A 77 9.57 3.16 13.02
CA LYS A 77 10.59 4.18 12.90
C LYS A 77 11.83 3.58 12.29
N GLY A 78 12.71 4.42 11.79
CA GLY A 78 13.97 3.95 11.22
C GLY A 78 14.71 3.06 12.20
N GLY A 79 15.20 1.93 11.74
CA GLY A 79 15.89 0.97 12.56
C GLY A 79 15.03 -0.09 13.20
N GLU A 80 13.71 0.08 13.21
CA GLU A 80 12.81 -0.90 13.81
C GLU A 80 12.41 -1.97 12.82
N SER A 81 12.06 -3.13 13.35
CA SER A 81 11.52 -4.22 12.53
C SER A 81 10.09 -3.90 12.16
N VAL A 82 9.70 -4.27 10.96
CA VAL A 82 8.35 -4.06 10.48
C VAL A 82 7.98 -5.20 9.53
N SER A 83 6.71 -5.60 9.56
CA SER A 83 6.20 -6.56 8.58
C SER A 83 5.74 -5.81 7.36
N VAL A 84 6.06 -6.32 6.18
CA VAL A 84 5.59 -5.73 4.93
C VAL A 84 4.92 -6.81 4.11
N TYR A 85 3.88 -6.40 3.35
CA TYR A 85 3.24 -7.30 2.41
C TYR A 85 4.04 -7.31 1.12
N THR A 86 4.36 -8.51 0.66
CA THR A 86 5.04 -8.71 -0.62
C THR A 86 4.09 -9.23 -1.69
N HIS A 87 2.91 -9.67 -1.31
CA HIS A 87 1.90 -10.20 -2.23
C HIS A 87 0.53 -9.66 -1.85
N GLY A 88 -0.30 -9.40 -2.83
CA GLY A 88 -1.68 -9.03 -2.59
C GLY A 88 -2.22 -8.10 -3.65
N THR A 89 -3.54 -7.95 -3.68
CA THR A 89 -4.23 -6.96 -4.51
C THR A 89 -4.81 -5.91 -3.57
N PHE A 90 -4.29 -4.71 -3.65
CA PHE A 90 -4.58 -3.66 -2.68
C PHE A 90 -5.56 -2.63 -3.24
N ASN A 91 -6.42 -2.16 -2.35
CA ASN A 91 -7.34 -1.07 -2.67
C ASN A 91 -6.55 0.23 -2.58
N ILE A 92 -6.47 0.97 -3.67
CA ILE A 92 -5.61 2.15 -3.73
C ILE A 92 -6.03 3.23 -2.74
N ASP A 93 -7.29 3.27 -2.33
CA ASP A 93 -7.76 4.28 -1.38
C ASP A 93 -7.36 3.97 0.06
N ALA A 94 -6.94 2.75 0.35
CA ALA A 94 -6.52 2.38 1.69
C ALA A 94 -5.02 2.54 1.92
N LEU A 95 -4.27 2.81 0.87
CA LEU A 95 -2.81 2.92 0.97
C LEU A 95 -2.39 4.34 1.31
N VAL A 96 -1.22 4.45 1.93
CA VAL A 96 -0.60 5.73 2.22
C VAL A 96 0.54 5.94 1.23
N TYR A 97 0.62 7.12 0.65
CA TYR A 97 1.60 7.42 -0.37
C TYR A 97 2.57 8.49 0.13
N GLY A 98 3.77 8.50 -0.42
CA GLY A 98 4.75 9.52 -0.11
C GLY A 98 4.31 10.88 -0.62
N ILE A 99 4.93 11.91 -0.07
CA ILE A 99 4.61 13.29 -0.44
C ILE A 99 4.86 13.49 -1.93
N GLY A 100 3.88 14.06 -2.61
CA GLY A 100 4.01 14.36 -4.03
C GLY A 100 3.78 13.19 -4.96
N PHE A 101 3.54 11.99 -4.41
CA PHE A 101 3.41 10.80 -5.25
C PHE A 101 2.31 10.94 -6.30
N PHE A 102 1.16 11.46 -5.90
CA PHE A 102 0.05 11.68 -6.82
C PHE A 102 -0.21 13.15 -7.09
N GLU A 103 0.84 13.95 -7.09
CA GLU A 103 0.68 15.37 -7.40
C GLU A 103 0.03 15.52 -8.78
N ASN A 104 -1.00 16.34 -8.85
CA ASN A 104 -1.76 16.58 -10.09
C ASN A 104 -2.47 15.36 -10.63
N THR A 105 -2.66 14.32 -9.82
CA THR A 105 -3.39 13.12 -10.23
C THR A 105 -4.50 12.87 -9.24
N THR A 106 -5.75 13.04 -9.67
CA THR A 106 -6.90 12.92 -8.77
C THR A 106 -7.84 11.77 -9.12
N LEU A 107 -7.88 11.36 -10.40
CA LEU A 107 -8.80 10.31 -10.81
C LEU A 107 -8.25 8.94 -10.47
N ALA A 108 -9.11 8.06 -9.97
CA ALA A 108 -8.70 6.71 -9.59
C ALA A 108 -8.08 5.94 -10.76
N ALA A 109 -8.65 6.08 -11.94
CA ALA A 109 -8.10 5.38 -13.11
C ALA A 109 -6.68 5.82 -13.43
N ASP A 110 -6.39 7.11 -13.27
CA ASP A 110 -5.06 7.63 -13.53
C ASP A 110 -4.08 7.19 -12.46
N LYS A 111 -4.54 7.11 -11.20
CA LYS A 111 -3.70 6.63 -10.12
C LYS A 111 -3.29 5.18 -10.34
N ILE A 112 -4.25 4.35 -10.74
CA ILE A 112 -3.97 2.94 -11.01
C ILE A 112 -2.98 2.82 -12.16
N LYS A 113 -3.16 3.62 -13.20
CA LYS A 113 -2.27 3.58 -14.35
C LYS A 113 -0.83 3.87 -13.92
N LYS A 114 -0.64 4.86 -13.06
CA LYS A 114 0.69 5.18 -12.55
C LYS A 114 1.25 4.06 -11.69
N LEU A 115 0.43 3.48 -10.83
CA LEU A 115 0.90 2.40 -9.97
C LEU A 115 1.31 1.17 -10.77
N ARG A 116 0.64 0.93 -11.89
CA ARG A 116 0.96 -0.22 -12.72
C ARG A 116 2.30 -0.08 -13.44
N THR A 117 2.88 1.12 -13.45
CA THR A 117 4.21 1.27 -14.05
C THR A 117 5.29 0.56 -13.26
N PHE A 118 5.01 0.15 -12.02
CA PHE A 118 5.97 -0.63 -11.25
C PHE A 118 6.18 -2.03 -11.80
N ASN A 119 5.24 -2.56 -12.57
CA ASN A 119 5.35 -3.90 -13.16
C ASN A 119 5.61 -5.01 -12.15
N SER A 120 4.97 -4.92 -11.00
CA SER A 120 5.13 -5.96 -9.99
C SER A 120 4.38 -7.22 -10.41
N ASN A 121 4.96 -8.38 -10.11
CA ASN A 121 4.29 -9.66 -10.37
C ASN A 121 3.53 -10.18 -9.16
N THR A 122 3.62 -9.50 -8.03
CA THR A 122 3.04 -10.00 -6.79
C THR A 122 2.16 -8.98 -6.09
N ILE A 123 2.31 -7.69 -6.40
CA ILE A 123 1.50 -6.61 -5.83
C ILE A 123 0.66 -6.02 -6.95
N PHE A 124 -0.63 -5.97 -6.73
CA PHE A 124 -1.59 -5.45 -7.71
C PHE A 124 -2.44 -4.38 -7.05
N PHE A 125 -3.01 -3.50 -7.87
CA PHE A 125 -3.78 -2.36 -7.38
C PHE A 125 -5.13 -2.31 -8.04
N GLU A 126 -6.16 -2.03 -7.25
CA GLU A 126 -7.53 -1.89 -7.72
C GLU A 126 -8.18 -0.74 -6.99
N HIS A 127 -9.20 -0.18 -7.59
CA HIS A 127 -10.04 0.81 -6.92
C HIS A 127 -11.39 0.17 -6.64
N LEU A 128 -11.77 0.13 -5.37
CA LEU A 128 -13.07 -0.41 -4.99
C LEU A 128 -14.06 0.73 -4.89
N ASP A 129 -15.19 0.57 -5.53
CA ASP A 129 -16.29 1.50 -5.32
C ASP A 129 -17.03 1.02 -4.10
N THR A 130 -16.83 1.70 -2.99
CA THR A 130 -17.43 1.31 -1.74
C THR A 130 -18.68 2.10 -1.41
N ASN A 131 -19.12 2.99 -2.31
CA ASN A 131 -20.32 3.79 -2.08
C ASN A 131 -21.54 2.99 -2.52
N PRO A 132 -22.33 2.46 -1.59
CA PRO A 132 -23.46 1.62 -1.96
C PRO A 132 -24.54 2.33 -2.73
N VAL A 133 -24.64 3.64 -2.59
CA VAL A 133 -25.67 4.38 -3.31
C VAL A 133 -25.47 4.28 -4.80
N GLN A 134 -24.24 4.22 -5.24
CA GLN A 134 -23.98 4.19 -6.66
C GLN A 134 -24.28 2.86 -7.29
N ARG A 135 -24.59 1.86 -6.50
CA ARG A 135 -24.86 0.54 -7.03
C ARG A 135 -26.32 0.23 -7.18
N THR A 136 -27.14 1.13 -6.76
CA THR A 136 -28.56 0.93 -6.90
C THR A 136 -29.05 1.56 -8.18
#